data_6b5555cc0808bed1f7106c840172dd0f
#
_entry.id   6b5555cc0808bed1f7106c840172dd0f
#
_cell.length_a   1.000
_cell.length_b   1.000
_cell.length_c   1.000
_cell.angle_alpha   90.00
_cell.angle_beta   90.00
_cell.angle_gamma   90.00
#
_symmetry.space_group_name_H-M   'P 1'
#
loop_
_entity.id
_entity.type
_entity.pdbx_description
1 polymer ?
#
loop_
_entity_poly.entity_id
_entity_poly.type
_entity_poly.pdbx_seq_one_letter_code
_entity_poly.pdbx_strand_id
1 'polypeptide(L)'
;QRDITQGQPFCRLMIRLEDGTSWKLYKKSNKYRGKPTDKTDLTALTALTDALVTEYEHSGSYVRFPVIGCYGVDRAVAEVKPKLSKKSKMEPRDSYEVRLNNGHNFSKFFTWFREAEDLENERLRENGIFEPDGQLKAVRDALGRVSTDYSEFRISRNPRDFLMKKDGHLFSINQLSDGEKCYLTLVGDIARMLAMTNRGEPDPLAGKGCILIDEVDLHLHPVWQSEILGRLTQIFPGCQFVITTHSPFVVSNVRPFADRS
;
A
#
# COMPACT_ATOMS: atom_id res chain seq x y z
N GLN A 1 -10.89 -2.18 -23.29
CA GLN A 1 -11.65 -3.30 -23.90
C GLN A 1 -11.50 -4.63 -23.15
N ARG A 2 -10.37 -4.83 -22.45
CA ARG A 2 -10.10 -6.08 -21.71
C ARG A 2 -11.03 -6.29 -20.51
N ASP A 3 -11.65 -5.23 -19.99
CA ASP A 3 -12.49 -5.27 -18.78
C ASP A 3 -13.95 -5.70 -19.06
N ILE A 4 -14.30 -5.94 -20.31
CA ILE A 4 -15.65 -6.37 -20.70
C ILE A 4 -15.54 -7.79 -21.23
N THR A 5 -16.26 -8.73 -20.59
CA THR A 5 -16.35 -10.12 -21.03
C THR A 5 -16.76 -10.19 -22.50
N GLN A 6 -16.09 -11.03 -23.28
CA GLN A 6 -16.34 -11.15 -24.70
C GLN A 6 -17.81 -11.46 -24.98
N GLY A 7 -18.43 -10.69 -25.87
CA GLY A 7 -19.86 -10.83 -26.19
C GLY A 7 -20.81 -9.99 -25.33
N GLN A 8 -20.33 -9.43 -24.22
CA GLN A 8 -21.18 -8.58 -23.38
C GLN A 8 -21.22 -7.13 -23.89
N PRO A 9 -22.38 -6.45 -23.79
CA PRO A 9 -22.54 -5.09 -24.30
C PRO A 9 -21.89 -4.03 -23.42
N PHE A 10 -21.71 -4.28 -22.12
CA PHE A 10 -21.16 -3.34 -21.16
C PHE A 10 -20.60 -4.05 -19.92
N CYS A 11 -19.82 -3.29 -19.15
CA CYS A 11 -19.41 -3.61 -17.78
C CYS A 11 -19.91 -2.51 -16.83
N ARG A 12 -20.36 -2.89 -15.66
CA ARG A 12 -20.74 -1.99 -14.56
C ARG A 12 -20.05 -2.44 -13.29
N LEU A 13 -19.34 -1.50 -12.66
CA LEU A 13 -18.79 -1.66 -11.33
C LEU A 13 -19.53 -0.69 -10.40
N MET A 14 -20.03 -1.17 -9.28
CA MET A 14 -20.64 -0.37 -8.23
C MET A 14 -19.88 -0.59 -6.94
N ILE A 15 -19.55 0.49 -6.25
CA ILE A 15 -19.00 0.49 -4.91
C ILE A 15 -20.03 1.12 -3.99
N ARG A 16 -20.27 0.48 -2.85
CA ARG A 16 -21.17 0.95 -1.79
C ARG A 16 -20.41 0.92 -0.46
N LEU A 17 -20.45 2.02 0.26
CA LEU A 17 -19.94 2.12 1.62
C LEU A 17 -21.00 1.64 2.64
N GLU A 18 -20.56 1.41 3.88
CA GLU A 18 -21.44 0.96 4.97
C GLU A 18 -22.54 1.98 5.31
N ASP A 19 -22.27 3.27 5.15
CA ASP A 19 -23.24 4.36 5.33
C ASP A 19 -24.29 4.47 4.22
N GLY A 20 -24.22 3.59 3.20
CA GLY A 20 -25.10 3.58 2.04
C GLY A 20 -24.64 4.45 0.88
N THR A 21 -23.63 5.28 1.05
CA THR A 21 -23.02 6.08 -0.02
C THR A 21 -22.52 5.16 -1.13
N SER A 22 -22.83 5.48 -2.38
CA SER A 22 -22.45 4.61 -3.49
C SER A 22 -22.17 5.40 -4.75
N TRP A 23 -21.29 4.86 -5.58
CA TRP A 23 -21.00 5.35 -6.93
C TRP A 23 -20.80 4.20 -7.90
N LYS A 24 -20.89 4.50 -9.17
CA LYS A 24 -20.77 3.49 -10.21
C LYS A 24 -19.95 3.94 -11.41
N LEU A 25 -19.21 3.01 -11.95
CA LEU A 25 -18.54 3.10 -13.23
C LEU A 25 -19.30 2.25 -14.26
N TYR A 26 -19.55 2.84 -15.42
CA TYR A 26 -20.17 2.17 -16.55
C TYR A 26 -19.27 2.29 -17.78
N LYS A 27 -18.99 1.17 -18.40
CA LYS A 27 -18.16 1.12 -19.63
C LYS A 27 -18.88 0.32 -20.69
N LYS A 28 -19.17 0.97 -21.80
CA LYS A 28 -19.80 0.37 -22.97
C LYS A 28 -18.75 -0.33 -23.84
N SER A 29 -19.09 -1.49 -24.39
CA SER A 29 -18.28 -2.16 -25.42
C SER A 29 -18.26 -1.35 -26.71
N ASN A 30 -17.10 -1.19 -27.33
CA ASN A 30 -16.98 -0.48 -28.63
C ASN A 30 -17.74 -1.21 -29.77
N LYS A 31 -18.01 -2.50 -29.60
CA LYS A 31 -18.78 -3.31 -30.56
C LYS A 31 -20.31 -3.17 -30.40
N TYR A 32 -20.76 -2.64 -29.26
CA TYR A 32 -22.18 -2.51 -28.97
C TYR A 32 -22.75 -1.23 -29.58
N ARG A 33 -23.68 -1.36 -30.54
CA ARG A 33 -24.30 -0.24 -31.27
C ARG A 33 -25.57 0.31 -30.60
N GLY A 34 -26.09 -0.35 -29.56
CA GLY A 34 -27.26 0.11 -28.82
C GLY A 34 -27.02 1.38 -28.01
N LYS A 35 -28.11 2.07 -27.63
CA LYS A 35 -28.01 3.19 -26.69
C LYS A 35 -27.59 2.68 -25.31
N PRO A 36 -26.72 3.40 -24.59
CA PRO A 36 -26.38 3.05 -23.22
C PRO A 36 -27.64 3.10 -22.33
N THR A 37 -27.88 2.05 -21.58
CA THR A 37 -29.00 1.96 -20.60
C THR A 37 -28.62 2.53 -19.25
N ASP A 38 -27.34 2.84 -19.05
CA ASP A 38 -26.79 3.37 -17.82
C ASP A 38 -25.63 4.34 -18.11
N LYS A 39 -25.13 5.04 -17.10
CA LYS A 39 -24.01 5.94 -17.18
C LYS A 39 -23.13 5.85 -15.95
N THR A 40 -21.87 6.24 -16.07
CA THR A 40 -20.99 6.49 -14.93
C THR A 40 -21.57 7.59 -14.06
N ASP A 41 -21.64 7.35 -12.75
CA ASP A 41 -22.07 8.31 -11.75
C ASP A 41 -21.08 8.31 -10.59
N LEU A 42 -20.33 9.39 -10.47
CA LEU A 42 -19.31 9.62 -9.45
C LEU A 42 -19.69 10.75 -8.50
N THR A 43 -20.93 11.22 -8.52
CA THR A 43 -21.38 12.39 -7.76
C THR A 43 -21.09 12.24 -6.27
N ALA A 44 -21.45 11.08 -5.70
CA ALA A 44 -21.21 10.81 -4.29
C ALA A 44 -19.70 10.69 -3.95
N LEU A 45 -18.90 10.12 -4.86
CA LEU A 45 -17.44 10.07 -4.68
C LEU A 45 -16.83 11.47 -4.71
N THR A 46 -17.24 12.31 -5.65
CA THR A 46 -16.78 13.69 -5.75
C THR A 46 -17.14 14.48 -4.48
N ALA A 47 -18.37 14.37 -4.01
CA ALA A 47 -18.79 15.05 -2.78
C ALA A 47 -17.98 14.59 -1.56
N LEU A 48 -17.68 13.28 -1.45
CA LEU A 48 -16.84 12.74 -0.38
C LEU A 48 -15.40 13.28 -0.46
N THR A 49 -14.81 13.31 -1.64
CA THR A 49 -13.44 13.82 -1.83
C THR A 49 -13.35 15.32 -1.58
N ASP A 50 -14.33 16.10 -2.03
CA ASP A 50 -14.38 17.55 -1.80
C ASP A 50 -14.53 17.88 -0.30
N ALA A 51 -15.33 17.11 0.43
CA ALA A 51 -15.46 17.25 1.88
C ALA A 51 -14.12 16.99 2.59
N LEU A 52 -13.40 15.91 2.24
CA LEU A 52 -12.09 15.60 2.81
C LEU A 52 -11.03 16.66 2.49
N VAL A 53 -11.02 17.19 1.26
CA VAL A 53 -10.10 18.26 0.86
C VAL A 53 -10.41 19.54 1.63
N THR A 54 -11.69 19.90 1.75
CA THR A 54 -12.13 21.10 2.50
C THR A 54 -11.73 20.99 3.97
N GLU A 55 -11.93 19.83 4.58
CA GLU A 55 -11.52 19.57 5.96
C GLU A 55 -10.00 19.71 6.12
N TYR A 56 -9.23 19.16 5.19
CA TYR A 56 -7.76 19.28 5.18
C TYR A 56 -7.28 20.73 5.08
N GLU A 57 -7.92 21.53 4.22
CA GLU A 57 -7.57 22.94 4.03
C GLU A 57 -7.89 23.79 5.27
N HIS A 58 -8.92 23.44 6.04
CA HIS A 58 -9.33 24.18 7.25
C HIS A 58 -8.59 23.71 8.51
N SER A 59 -8.32 22.41 8.67
CA SER A 59 -7.75 21.82 9.88
C SER A 59 -6.21 21.67 9.83
N GLY A 60 -5.59 21.97 8.68
CA GLY A 60 -4.17 21.70 8.46
C GLY A 60 -3.90 20.20 8.35
N SER A 61 -2.83 19.72 8.94
CA SER A 61 -2.27 18.37 8.69
C SER A 61 -2.98 17.19 9.39
N TYR A 62 -4.16 17.36 9.99
CA TYR A 62 -4.78 16.35 10.87
C TYR A 62 -5.94 15.55 10.26
N VAL A 63 -6.22 15.70 8.98
CA VAL A 63 -7.28 14.90 8.33
C VAL A 63 -6.79 13.51 8.01
N ARG A 64 -7.57 12.51 8.43
CA ARG A 64 -7.31 11.11 8.12
C ARG A 64 -7.82 10.76 6.74
N PHE A 65 -6.93 10.63 5.79
CA PHE A 65 -7.29 10.17 4.46
C PHE A 65 -7.29 8.64 4.39
N PRO A 66 -8.36 8.00 3.89
CA PRO A 66 -8.35 6.56 3.67
C PRO A 66 -7.34 6.19 2.58
N VAL A 67 -6.55 5.16 2.80
CA VAL A 67 -5.59 4.67 1.80
C VAL A 67 -6.28 3.75 0.80
N ILE A 68 -5.95 3.90 -0.48
CA ILE A 68 -6.37 2.96 -1.53
C ILE A 68 -5.11 2.43 -2.21
N GLY A 69 -4.89 1.13 -2.11
CA GLY A 69 -3.78 0.43 -2.75
C GLY A 69 -4.27 -0.64 -3.72
N CYS A 70 -3.64 -0.75 -4.90
CA CYS A 70 -3.89 -1.82 -5.85
C CYS A 70 -2.58 -2.47 -6.24
N TYR A 71 -2.41 -3.74 -5.99
CA TYR A 71 -1.19 -4.51 -6.23
C TYR A 71 -1.50 -5.67 -7.18
N GLY A 72 -1.10 -5.52 -8.45
CA GLY A 72 -1.26 -6.55 -9.48
C GLY A 72 -0.15 -7.61 -9.43
N VAL A 73 -0.24 -8.57 -10.35
CA VAL A 73 0.76 -9.64 -10.53
C VAL A 73 2.14 -9.12 -10.96
N ASP A 74 2.19 -7.95 -11.60
CA ASP A 74 3.45 -7.32 -12.06
C ASP A 74 4.26 -6.67 -10.91
N ARG A 75 3.94 -6.97 -9.64
CA ARG A 75 4.65 -6.45 -8.46
C ARG A 75 6.01 -7.08 -8.22
N ALA A 76 6.52 -7.88 -9.16
CA ALA A 76 7.86 -8.44 -9.08
C ALA A 76 8.91 -7.34 -8.89
N VAL A 77 9.69 -7.48 -7.82
CA VAL A 77 10.73 -6.51 -7.48
C VAL A 77 11.95 -6.83 -8.33
N ALA A 78 12.10 -6.13 -9.46
CA ALA A 78 13.38 -6.04 -10.14
C ALA A 78 14.43 -5.44 -9.19
N GLU A 79 15.72 -5.52 -9.56
CA GLU A 79 16.81 -4.97 -8.75
C GLU A 79 16.47 -3.62 -8.10
N VAL A 80 16.52 -3.57 -6.78
CA VAL A 80 16.21 -2.38 -5.99
C VAL A 80 17.38 -1.42 -6.05
N LYS A 81 17.23 -0.33 -6.78
CA LYS A 81 18.19 0.80 -6.78
C LYS A 81 17.45 2.05 -6.31
N PRO A 82 17.68 2.50 -5.06
CA PRO A 82 17.09 3.76 -4.58
C PRO A 82 17.52 4.91 -5.50
N LYS A 83 16.57 5.52 -6.22
CA LYS A 83 16.85 6.63 -7.15
C LYS A 83 17.07 7.94 -6.37
N LEU A 84 17.90 8.84 -6.91
CA LEU A 84 17.96 10.22 -6.45
C LEU A 84 16.71 10.93 -6.99
N SER A 85 15.81 11.35 -6.10
CA SER A 85 14.73 12.28 -6.45
C SER A 85 15.24 13.71 -6.23
N LYS A 86 14.82 14.65 -7.08
CA LYS A 86 14.90 16.07 -6.74
C LYS A 86 13.93 16.30 -5.59
N LYS A 87 14.36 16.95 -4.49
CA LYS A 87 13.56 17.24 -3.30
C LYS A 87 12.16 17.70 -3.69
N SER A 88 11.20 16.82 -3.56
CA SER A 88 9.78 17.13 -3.59
C SER A 88 9.26 16.91 -2.17
N LYS A 89 8.63 17.93 -1.57
CA LYS A 89 7.88 17.71 -0.34
C LYS A 89 6.80 16.69 -0.68
N MET A 90 6.94 15.47 -0.16
CA MET A 90 5.89 14.45 -0.32
C MET A 90 4.68 14.85 0.50
N GLU A 91 3.57 15.13 -0.19
CA GLU A 91 2.28 15.45 0.41
C GLU A 91 1.43 14.18 0.54
N PRO A 92 0.41 14.19 1.43
CA PRO A 92 -0.55 13.08 1.53
C PRO A 92 -1.19 12.70 0.18
N ARG A 93 -1.35 13.66 -0.73
CA ARG A 93 -1.86 13.44 -2.10
C ARG A 93 -1.02 12.48 -2.92
N ASP A 94 0.31 12.42 -2.67
CA ASP A 94 1.23 11.55 -3.41
C ASP A 94 1.00 10.07 -3.09
N SER A 95 0.31 9.77 -1.98
CA SER A 95 -0.11 8.41 -1.63
C SER A 95 -1.18 7.86 -2.59
N TYR A 96 -1.99 8.73 -3.21
CA TYR A 96 -3.08 8.36 -4.13
C TYR A 96 -2.66 8.18 -5.59
N GLU A 97 -1.41 8.38 -5.94
CA GLU A 97 -0.93 8.04 -7.28
C GLU A 97 -0.95 6.53 -7.53
N VAL A 98 -2.15 5.97 -7.54
CA VAL A 98 -2.38 4.56 -7.89
C VAL A 98 -2.17 4.41 -9.39
N ARG A 99 -1.10 3.75 -9.78
CA ARG A 99 -0.88 3.38 -11.17
C ARG A 99 -1.58 2.04 -11.45
N LEU A 100 -2.83 2.12 -11.89
CA LEU A 100 -3.61 0.96 -12.32
C LEU A 100 -3.04 0.26 -13.57
N ASN A 101 -2.07 0.87 -14.28
CA ASN A 101 -1.68 0.45 -15.63
C ASN A 101 -0.23 0.05 -15.83
N ASN A 102 0.65 0.20 -14.86
CA ASN A 102 2.05 -0.24 -14.99
C ASN A 102 2.53 -0.77 -13.66
N GLY A 103 3.11 -1.96 -13.67
CA GLY A 103 3.58 -2.72 -12.51
C GLY A 103 4.10 -1.85 -11.35
N HIS A 104 3.77 -2.25 -10.14
CA HIS A 104 4.11 -1.50 -8.94
C HIS A 104 5.60 -1.24 -8.89
N ASN A 105 5.97 0.00 -9.12
CA ASN A 105 7.34 0.43 -9.00
C ASN A 105 7.59 0.78 -7.52
N PHE A 106 7.98 -0.20 -6.73
CA PHE A 106 8.39 -0.02 -5.33
C PHE A 106 9.54 0.99 -5.15
N SER A 107 10.08 1.55 -6.25
CA SER A 107 11.10 2.59 -6.18
C SER A 107 10.63 3.83 -5.39
N LYS A 108 9.31 4.11 -5.37
CA LYS A 108 8.74 5.20 -4.55
C LYS A 108 8.92 4.92 -3.06
N PHE A 109 8.69 3.68 -2.62
CA PHE A 109 8.92 3.26 -1.23
C PHE A 109 10.37 3.49 -0.83
N PHE A 110 11.32 3.00 -1.61
CA PHE A 110 12.75 3.14 -1.30
C PHE A 110 13.24 4.59 -1.37
N THR A 111 12.71 5.38 -2.30
CA THR A 111 13.03 6.81 -2.39
C THR A 111 12.53 7.54 -1.16
N TRP A 112 11.26 7.32 -0.78
CA TRP A 112 10.68 7.91 0.41
C TRP A 112 11.42 7.49 1.69
N PHE A 113 11.72 6.20 1.85
CA PHE A 113 12.43 5.68 3.02
C PHE A 113 13.78 6.36 3.18
N ARG A 114 14.52 6.51 2.08
CA ARG A 114 15.80 7.22 2.09
C ARG A 114 15.64 8.68 2.48
N GLU A 115 14.68 9.39 1.90
CA GLU A 115 14.46 10.81 2.20
C GLU A 115 14.07 11.02 3.66
N ALA A 116 13.23 10.14 4.21
CA ALA A 116 12.85 10.16 5.61
C ALA A 116 14.06 9.88 6.53
N GLU A 117 14.92 8.92 6.18
CA GLU A 117 16.14 8.62 6.92
C GLU A 117 17.18 9.74 6.80
N ASP A 118 17.29 10.41 5.65
CA ASP A 118 18.17 11.57 5.47
C ASP A 118 17.73 12.72 6.36
N LEU A 119 16.43 13.00 6.48
CA LEU A 119 15.88 14.02 7.39
C LEU A 119 16.09 13.65 8.86
N GLU A 120 15.92 12.38 9.25
CA GLU A 120 16.18 11.89 10.61
C GLU A 120 17.65 12.12 10.98
N ASN A 121 18.57 11.82 10.07
CA ASN A 121 20.00 12.04 10.25
C ASN A 121 20.41 13.53 10.24
N GLU A 122 19.72 14.38 9.47
CA GLU A 122 19.94 15.83 9.45
C GLU A 122 19.58 16.43 10.81
N ARG A 123 18.39 16.10 11.34
CA ARG A 123 17.96 16.52 12.67
C ARG A 123 18.92 16.09 13.78
N LEU A 124 19.43 14.84 13.70
CA LEU A 124 20.44 14.36 14.65
C LEU A 124 21.71 15.23 14.63
N ARG A 125 22.16 15.64 13.43
CA ARG A 125 23.36 16.49 13.29
C ARG A 125 23.15 17.90 13.81
N GLU A 126 21.94 18.45 13.60
CA GLU A 126 21.61 19.82 14.04
C GLU A 126 21.36 19.91 15.54
N ASN A 127 20.64 18.95 16.10
CA ASN A 127 20.18 19.00 17.49
C ASN A 127 21.08 18.19 18.45
N GLY A 128 21.95 17.32 17.92
CA GLY A 128 22.79 16.43 18.74
C GLY A 128 22.04 15.33 19.47
N ILE A 129 20.70 15.25 19.31
CA ILE A 129 19.83 14.27 19.97
C ILE A 129 19.10 13.48 18.87
N PHE A 130 19.10 12.15 19.00
CA PHE A 130 18.36 11.30 18.08
C PHE A 130 16.86 11.35 18.41
N GLU A 131 16.08 11.95 17.52
CA GLU A 131 14.63 11.94 17.57
C GLU A 131 14.10 11.12 16.38
N PRO A 132 13.51 9.92 16.63
CA PRO A 132 12.97 9.11 15.55
C PRO A 132 11.87 9.84 14.80
N ASP A 133 11.94 9.85 13.47
CA ASP A 133 10.81 10.30 12.66
C ASP A 133 9.64 9.32 12.83
N GLY A 134 8.49 9.83 13.30
CA GLY A 134 7.34 8.97 13.63
C GLY A 134 6.82 8.15 12.45
N GLN A 135 6.89 8.69 11.23
CA GLN A 135 6.47 7.98 10.02
C GLN A 135 7.46 6.88 9.64
N LEU A 136 8.75 7.20 9.67
CA LEU A 136 9.81 6.22 9.38
C LEU A 136 9.82 5.10 10.42
N LYS A 137 9.61 5.46 11.70
CA LYS A 137 9.46 4.49 12.79
C LYS A 137 8.30 3.53 12.53
N ALA A 138 7.11 4.04 12.18
CA ALA A 138 5.94 3.21 11.88
C ALA A 138 6.22 2.23 10.72
N VAL A 139 6.92 2.68 9.67
CA VAL A 139 7.31 1.81 8.55
C VAL A 139 8.32 0.75 8.98
N ARG A 140 9.34 1.11 9.77
CA ARG A 140 10.31 0.13 10.32
C ARG A 140 9.62 -0.91 11.21
N ASP A 141 8.67 -0.47 12.04
CA ASP A 141 7.87 -1.35 12.90
C ASP A 141 7.00 -2.31 12.07
N ALA A 142 6.37 -1.83 10.98
CA ALA A 142 5.60 -2.67 10.06
C ALA A 142 6.47 -3.75 9.40
N LEU A 143 7.65 -3.37 8.91
CA LEU A 143 8.61 -4.29 8.29
C LEU A 143 9.09 -5.35 9.28
N GLY A 144 9.37 -4.98 10.54
CA GLY A 144 9.76 -5.91 11.61
C GLY A 144 8.66 -6.89 12.00
N ARG A 145 7.37 -6.56 11.75
CA ARG A 145 6.23 -7.47 11.99
C ARG A 145 6.03 -8.48 10.84
N VAL A 146 6.71 -8.35 9.71
CA VAL A 146 6.68 -9.33 8.62
C VAL A 146 7.24 -10.67 9.07
N SER A 147 8.36 -10.65 9.79
CA SER A 147 8.95 -11.81 10.48
C SER A 147 9.79 -11.32 11.66
N THR A 148 9.85 -12.11 12.72
CA THR A 148 10.70 -11.85 13.88
C THR A 148 12.18 -11.85 13.57
N ASP A 149 12.56 -12.45 12.43
CA ASP A 149 13.95 -12.58 11.99
C ASP A 149 14.50 -11.29 11.38
N TYR A 150 13.60 -10.34 11.01
CA TYR A 150 13.98 -9.08 10.37
C TYR A 150 14.07 -7.91 11.34
N SER A 151 15.15 -7.14 11.23
CA SER A 151 15.37 -5.94 12.03
C SER A 151 16.32 -4.94 11.34
N GLU A 152 16.52 -3.77 11.95
CA GLU A 152 17.52 -2.75 11.56
C GLU A 152 17.46 -2.34 10.07
N PHE A 153 16.26 -2.02 9.60
CA PHE A 153 16.05 -1.54 8.22
C PHE A 153 16.66 -0.16 8.01
N ARG A 154 17.53 -0.04 7.00
CA ARG A 154 18.24 1.22 6.68
C ARG A 154 18.69 1.28 5.23
N ILE A 155 19.02 2.49 4.75
CA ILE A 155 19.63 2.70 3.43
C ILE A 155 21.13 2.87 3.58
N SER A 156 21.91 2.03 2.86
CA SER A 156 23.32 2.28 2.60
C SER A 156 23.46 3.31 1.47
N ARG A 157 24.42 4.20 1.61
CA ARG A 157 24.70 5.22 0.59
C ARG A 157 25.85 4.86 -0.34
N ASN A 158 26.73 3.99 0.10
CA ASN A 158 27.87 3.52 -0.69
C ASN A 158 28.22 2.06 -0.35
N PRO A 159 27.88 1.09 -1.21
CA PRO A 159 26.99 1.20 -2.36
C PRO A 159 25.54 1.53 -1.92
N ARG A 160 24.77 2.09 -2.85
CA ARG A 160 23.34 2.34 -2.57
C ARG A 160 22.57 1.04 -2.52
N ASP A 161 22.02 0.75 -1.34
CA ASP A 161 21.28 -0.49 -1.13
C ASP A 161 20.30 -0.33 0.04
N PHE A 162 19.27 -1.17 0.07
CA PHE A 162 18.41 -1.30 1.22
C PHE A 162 18.89 -2.49 2.05
N LEU A 163 19.33 -2.19 3.24
CA LEU A 163 19.92 -3.17 4.16
C LEU A 163 18.98 -3.47 5.32
N MET A 164 19.04 -4.69 5.79
CA MET A 164 18.38 -5.15 7.00
C MET A 164 19.23 -6.22 7.70
N LYS A 165 18.94 -6.49 8.96
CA LYS A 165 19.39 -7.72 9.60
C LYS A 165 18.35 -8.82 9.42
N LYS A 166 18.83 -10.02 9.07
CA LYS A 166 18.06 -11.26 9.07
C LYS A 166 18.84 -12.27 9.91
N ASP A 167 18.19 -12.84 10.94
CA ASP A 167 18.85 -13.74 11.91
C ASP A 167 20.16 -13.14 12.50
N GLY A 168 20.15 -11.83 12.77
CA GLY A 168 21.30 -11.10 13.29
C GLY A 168 22.40 -10.75 12.26
N HIS A 169 22.33 -11.26 11.03
CA HIS A 169 23.27 -11.00 9.95
C HIS A 169 22.79 -9.90 9.02
N LEU A 170 23.71 -9.07 8.53
CA LEU A 170 23.41 -7.98 7.61
C LEU A 170 23.18 -8.52 6.19
N PHE A 171 22.02 -8.22 5.61
CA PHE A 171 21.65 -8.57 4.24
C PHE A 171 21.26 -7.33 3.43
N SER A 172 21.56 -7.39 2.13
CA SER A 172 20.91 -6.55 1.14
C SER A 172 19.52 -7.13 0.82
N ILE A 173 18.53 -6.29 0.57
CA ILE A 173 17.24 -6.75 0.06
C ILE A 173 17.39 -7.55 -1.24
N ASN A 174 18.39 -7.24 -2.06
CA ASN A 174 18.69 -7.93 -3.30
C ASN A 174 19.21 -9.37 -3.11
N GLN A 175 19.64 -9.73 -1.89
CA GLN A 175 20.07 -11.09 -1.53
C GLN A 175 18.91 -11.97 -1.03
N LEU A 176 17.74 -11.40 -0.81
CA LEU A 176 16.54 -12.12 -0.41
C LEU A 176 15.92 -12.86 -1.60
N SER A 177 15.12 -13.89 -1.33
CA SER A 177 14.28 -14.52 -2.34
C SER A 177 13.28 -13.52 -2.93
N ASP A 178 12.78 -13.78 -4.13
CA ASP A 178 11.81 -12.89 -4.78
C ASP A 178 10.51 -12.76 -3.97
N GLY A 179 10.08 -13.84 -3.31
CA GLY A 179 8.92 -13.80 -2.41
C GLY A 179 9.15 -12.91 -1.20
N GLU A 180 10.30 -13.02 -0.53
CA GLU A 180 10.67 -12.17 0.60
C GLU A 180 10.73 -10.70 0.19
N LYS A 181 11.40 -10.40 -0.93
CA LYS A 181 11.47 -9.04 -1.48
C LYS A 181 10.07 -8.47 -1.76
N CYS A 182 9.24 -9.26 -2.45
CA CYS A 182 7.89 -8.87 -2.82
C CYS A 182 7.04 -8.57 -1.58
N TYR A 183 7.10 -9.42 -0.57
CA TYR A 183 6.32 -9.25 0.64
C TYR A 183 6.79 -8.06 1.50
N LEU A 184 8.09 -7.92 1.73
CA LEU A 184 8.65 -6.78 2.46
C LEU A 184 8.32 -5.45 1.78
N THR A 185 8.42 -5.40 0.44
CA THR A 185 8.13 -4.17 -0.30
C THR A 185 6.65 -3.85 -0.33
N LEU A 186 5.77 -4.86 -0.40
CA LEU A 186 4.33 -4.70 -0.27
C LEU A 186 3.96 -4.09 1.10
N VAL A 187 4.43 -4.70 2.19
CA VAL A 187 4.18 -4.19 3.55
C VAL A 187 4.78 -2.80 3.74
N GLY A 188 6.00 -2.58 3.28
CA GLY A 188 6.66 -1.27 3.36
C GLY A 188 5.92 -0.17 2.62
N ASP A 189 5.37 -0.46 1.42
CA ASP A 189 4.62 0.54 0.64
C ASP A 189 3.24 0.85 1.25
N ILE A 190 2.52 -0.16 1.76
CA ILE A 190 1.26 0.06 2.50
C ILE A 190 1.54 0.88 3.76
N ALA A 191 2.56 0.52 4.53
CA ALA A 191 2.95 1.24 5.75
C ALA A 191 3.33 2.70 5.44
N ARG A 192 4.08 2.95 4.37
CA ARG A 192 4.43 4.28 3.88
C ARG A 192 3.18 5.11 3.58
N MET A 193 2.23 4.56 2.82
CA MET A 193 1.00 5.26 2.49
C MET A 193 0.22 5.64 3.75
N LEU A 194 0.05 4.70 4.68
CA LEU A 194 -0.63 4.95 5.94
C LEU A 194 0.11 5.98 6.80
N ALA A 195 1.44 5.90 6.90
CA ALA A 195 2.24 6.86 7.65
C ALA A 195 2.17 8.28 7.07
N MET A 196 2.09 8.40 5.74
CA MET A 196 1.95 9.70 5.07
C MET A 196 0.57 10.33 5.24
N THR A 197 -0.50 9.51 5.22
CA THR A 197 -1.89 9.99 5.32
C THR A 197 -2.39 10.16 6.76
N ASN A 198 -1.72 9.55 7.73
CA ASN A 198 -2.08 9.60 9.16
C ASN A 198 -0.96 10.24 10.00
N ARG A 199 -0.42 11.37 9.51
CA ARG A 199 0.63 12.13 10.22
C ARG A 199 0.14 12.59 11.58
N GLY A 200 0.99 12.43 12.60
CA GLY A 200 0.70 12.86 13.96
C GLY A 200 -0.19 11.91 14.76
N GLU A 201 -0.68 10.82 14.16
CA GLU A 201 -1.39 9.78 14.90
C GLU A 201 -0.42 8.93 15.73
N PRO A 202 -0.83 8.51 16.94
CA PRO A 202 -0.01 7.63 17.79
C PRO A 202 0.29 6.28 17.12
N ASP A 203 -0.65 5.75 16.36
CA ASP A 203 -0.50 4.56 15.52
C ASP A 203 -0.98 4.82 14.09
N PRO A 204 -0.10 5.32 13.20
CA PRO A 204 -0.47 5.59 11.82
C PRO A 204 -0.89 4.34 11.04
N LEU A 205 -0.41 3.14 11.44
CA LEU A 205 -0.70 1.87 10.77
C LEU A 205 -2.15 1.41 10.98
N ALA A 206 -2.83 1.91 12.03
CA ALA A 206 -4.24 1.66 12.27
C ALA A 206 -5.18 2.52 11.39
N GLY A 207 -4.62 3.34 10.51
CA GLY A 207 -5.39 4.16 9.56
C GLY A 207 -6.27 3.32 8.65
N LYS A 208 -7.39 3.92 8.19
CA LYS A 208 -8.35 3.24 7.31
C LYS A 208 -7.83 3.13 5.87
N GLY A 209 -8.11 2.01 5.23
CA GLY A 209 -7.76 1.80 3.83
C GLY A 209 -8.48 0.63 3.18
N CYS A 210 -8.45 0.61 1.84
CA CYS A 210 -8.88 -0.53 1.04
C CYS A 210 -7.72 -0.94 0.13
N ILE A 211 -7.24 -2.17 0.33
CA ILE A 211 -6.05 -2.70 -0.35
C ILE A 211 -6.47 -3.90 -1.20
N LEU A 212 -6.30 -3.76 -2.50
CA LEU A 212 -6.55 -4.82 -3.48
C LEU A 212 -5.23 -5.48 -3.84
N ILE A 213 -5.16 -6.81 -3.70
CA ILE A 213 -3.94 -7.59 -4.01
C ILE A 213 -4.32 -8.75 -4.92
N ASP A 214 -3.78 -8.75 -6.13
CA ASP A 214 -3.96 -9.84 -7.07
C ASP A 214 -2.89 -10.90 -6.86
N GLU A 215 -3.28 -12.18 -6.78
CA GLU A 215 -2.40 -13.34 -6.52
C GLU A 215 -1.44 -13.12 -5.33
N VAL A 216 -2.00 -12.91 -4.14
CA VAL A 216 -1.22 -12.57 -2.94
C VAL A 216 -0.09 -13.56 -2.62
N ASP A 217 -0.27 -14.82 -3.01
CA ASP A 217 0.65 -15.94 -2.83
C ASP A 217 1.84 -15.95 -3.81
N LEU A 218 1.88 -15.03 -4.79
CA LEU A 218 2.88 -15.01 -5.85
C LEU A 218 4.30 -15.01 -5.29
N HIS A 219 5.10 -16.01 -5.68
CA HIS A 219 6.49 -16.26 -5.25
C HIS A 219 6.69 -16.54 -3.75
N LEU A 220 5.63 -16.61 -2.93
CA LEU A 220 5.76 -16.90 -1.51
C LEU A 220 5.98 -18.38 -1.21
N HIS A 221 6.85 -18.66 -0.25
CA HIS A 221 6.99 -20.01 0.29
C HIS A 221 5.68 -20.45 1.00
N PRO A 222 5.29 -21.75 0.96
CA PRO A 222 4.04 -22.24 1.56
C PRO A 222 3.78 -21.80 3.02
N VAL A 223 4.81 -21.75 3.85
CA VAL A 223 4.70 -21.25 5.23
C VAL A 223 4.21 -19.80 5.26
N TRP A 224 4.75 -18.94 4.43
CA TRP A 224 4.34 -17.55 4.34
C TRP A 224 2.95 -17.38 3.71
N GLN A 225 2.58 -18.25 2.77
CA GLN A 225 1.23 -18.26 2.21
C GLN A 225 0.18 -18.54 3.28
N SER A 226 0.48 -19.41 4.26
CA SER A 226 -0.44 -19.70 5.35
C SER A 226 -0.58 -18.57 6.38
N GLU A 227 0.40 -17.68 6.48
CA GLU A 227 0.45 -16.63 7.50
C GLU A 227 0.10 -15.23 6.97
N ILE A 228 0.20 -15.02 5.65
CA ILE A 228 0.15 -13.67 5.05
C ILE A 228 -1.12 -12.91 5.41
N LEU A 229 -2.30 -13.53 5.39
CA LEU A 229 -3.55 -12.86 5.72
C LEU A 229 -3.60 -12.42 7.18
N GLY A 230 -3.19 -13.31 8.08
CA GLY A 230 -3.12 -13.00 9.51
C GLY A 230 -2.15 -11.87 9.80
N ARG A 231 -0.98 -11.89 9.17
CA ARG A 231 0.04 -10.85 9.34
C ARG A 231 -0.40 -9.50 8.77
N LEU A 232 -0.97 -9.46 7.56
CA LEU A 232 -1.47 -8.21 6.97
C LEU A 232 -2.55 -7.56 7.83
N THR A 233 -3.51 -8.34 8.34
CA THR A 233 -4.58 -7.82 9.21
C THR A 233 -4.09 -7.40 10.60
N GLN A 234 -3.03 -8.03 11.12
CA GLN A 234 -2.39 -7.62 12.37
C GLN A 234 -1.53 -6.35 12.21
N ILE A 235 -0.82 -6.21 11.09
CA ILE A 235 0.01 -5.03 10.82
C ILE A 235 -0.87 -3.81 10.52
N PHE A 236 -1.97 -4.00 9.78
CA PHE A 236 -2.85 -2.95 9.28
C PHE A 236 -4.31 -3.20 9.69
N PRO A 237 -4.64 -3.07 10.98
CA PRO A 237 -5.96 -3.44 11.51
C PRO A 237 -7.11 -2.58 10.98
N GLY A 238 -6.83 -1.36 10.49
CA GLY A 238 -7.81 -0.45 9.90
C GLY A 238 -8.05 -0.67 8.40
N CYS A 239 -7.32 -1.59 7.75
CA CYS A 239 -7.43 -1.83 6.33
C CYS A 239 -8.37 -2.99 5.99
N GLN A 240 -9.21 -2.78 4.98
CA GLN A 240 -9.93 -3.85 4.29
C GLN A 240 -9.04 -4.40 3.17
N PHE A 241 -8.86 -5.72 3.14
CA PHE A 241 -8.11 -6.40 2.08
C PHE A 241 -9.08 -7.12 1.14
N VAL A 242 -8.94 -6.87 -0.17
CA VAL A 242 -9.61 -7.60 -1.25
C VAL A 242 -8.52 -8.34 -2.01
N ILE A 243 -8.54 -9.66 -1.93
CA ILE A 243 -7.40 -10.50 -2.32
C ILE A 243 -7.86 -11.59 -3.28
N THR A 244 -7.10 -11.82 -4.34
CA THR A 244 -7.20 -13.04 -5.16
C THR A 244 -6.04 -13.98 -4.83
N THR A 245 -6.28 -15.28 -4.92
CA THR A 245 -5.27 -16.31 -4.71
C THR A 245 -5.65 -17.61 -5.40
N HIS A 246 -4.66 -18.36 -5.81
CA HIS A 246 -4.78 -19.77 -6.24
C HIS A 246 -4.22 -20.74 -5.19
N SER A 247 -3.69 -20.23 -4.06
CA SER A 247 -3.08 -21.06 -3.03
C SER A 247 -4.10 -21.67 -2.07
N PRO A 248 -4.14 -23.01 -1.92
CA PRO A 248 -4.93 -23.65 -0.89
C PRO A 248 -4.47 -23.26 0.53
N PHE A 249 -3.18 -22.95 0.71
CA PHE A 249 -2.64 -22.51 2.01
C PHE A 249 -3.16 -21.15 2.44
N VAL A 250 -3.37 -20.23 1.51
CA VAL A 250 -3.99 -18.94 1.80
C VAL A 250 -5.47 -19.14 2.16
N VAL A 251 -6.22 -19.88 1.33
CA VAL A 251 -7.65 -20.09 1.48
C VAL A 251 -7.99 -20.81 2.78
N SER A 252 -7.21 -21.83 3.18
CA SER A 252 -7.45 -22.58 4.42
C SER A 252 -7.30 -21.75 5.70
N ASN A 253 -6.64 -20.61 5.63
CA ASN A 253 -6.43 -19.69 6.75
C ASN A 253 -7.37 -18.47 6.75
N VAL A 254 -8.30 -18.40 5.80
CA VAL A 254 -9.38 -17.39 5.82
C VAL A 254 -10.34 -17.75 6.96
N ARG A 255 -10.40 -16.90 7.98
CA ARG A 255 -11.45 -17.04 9.00
C ARG A 255 -12.76 -16.58 8.38
N PRO A 256 -13.85 -17.40 8.44
CA PRO A 256 -15.17 -16.93 8.03
C PRO A 256 -15.48 -15.63 8.78
N PHE A 257 -16.12 -14.68 8.10
CA PHE A 257 -16.66 -13.52 8.79
C PHE A 257 -17.62 -14.07 9.87
N ALA A 258 -17.20 -13.95 11.14
CA ALA A 258 -18.17 -14.08 12.21
C ALA A 258 -19.16 -12.92 12.03
N ASP A 259 -20.44 -13.24 11.85
CA ASP A 259 -21.50 -12.24 11.83
C ASP A 259 -21.27 -11.30 13.00
N ARG A 260 -20.92 -10.05 12.71
CA ARG A 260 -20.96 -8.99 13.71
C ARG A 260 -22.42 -8.63 13.89
N SER A 261 -23.11 -9.46 14.68
CA SER A 261 -24.43 -9.13 15.24
C SER A 261 -24.30 -7.95 16.21
#